data_fc07a0d3e461696842ffe558e9d83869
#
_entry.id   fc07a0d3e461696842ffe558e9d83869
#
_cell.length_a   1.000
_cell.length_b   1.000
_cell.length_c   1.000
_cell.angle_alpha   90.00
_cell.angle_beta   90.00
_cell.angle_gamma   90.00
#
_symmetry.space_group_name_H-M   'P 1'
#
loop_
_entity.id
_entity.type
_entity.pdbx_description
1 polymer ?
#
loop_
_entity_poly.entity_id
_entity_poly.type
_entity_poly.pdbx_seq_one_letter_code
_entity_poly.pdbx_strand_id
1 'polypeptide(L)'
;MAKKTEERKHALLSASSAKKWLHCTPSARLEDALPDEQSPYAAEGSLAHSMCELKLAKQFTDKNMSDRTYKSRLGKLMKDPLYDKEMDGFTDGYAEYITGIAYNFPSAPYVAVEKKVDYSLWAPEGFGTCDCILIHGNEMHVCDFKYGKGKPVSSYENPQLMLYALGAWNAFRMIYPIKRVILHIIQPRIDNTSSWEVSVEELLRWGEETVKPQALKAFQGEGECVQGEWCDGCFCRLSATCRKRAEENLSLMADAENPPGTGAPLMKLPPQLGNEEVGVLLKKAQFLKAWVNKLEAYAQGEILAGRDVPGWKLVEGRSTRTIQDMDAAYEALQQAGYPEAALYRMQPLPLGELEKLLNPEHRKVLEGYIVKPPGKPTLVPEDDKRPAISSASIAESAFGRDNTYKEGE
;
A
#
# COMPACT_ATOMS: atom_id res chain seq x y z
N MET A 1 9.26 43.33 5.24
CA MET A 1 8.70 42.79 3.99
C MET A 1 8.28 41.36 4.28
N ALA A 2 7.00 41.09 4.39
CA ALA A 2 6.47 39.76 4.63
C ALA A 2 6.71 38.89 3.37
N LYS A 3 7.48 37.82 3.50
CA LYS A 3 7.56 36.77 2.47
C LYS A 3 6.14 36.25 2.24
N LYS A 4 5.62 36.36 1.02
CA LYS A 4 4.46 35.61 0.58
C LYS A 4 4.75 34.13 0.90
N THR A 5 4.00 33.56 1.81
CA THR A 5 3.96 32.11 2.04
C THR A 5 3.46 31.50 0.75
N GLU A 6 4.32 30.83 -0.01
CA GLU A 6 3.88 29.93 -1.06
C GLU A 6 2.93 28.91 -0.42
N GLU A 7 1.73 28.79 -0.97
CA GLU A 7 0.74 27.81 -0.52
C GLU A 7 1.36 26.41 -0.68
N ARG A 8 1.64 25.73 0.45
CA ARG A 8 2.20 24.39 0.42
C ARG A 8 1.23 23.45 -0.29
N LYS A 9 1.72 22.65 -1.22
CA LYS A 9 0.93 21.60 -1.89
C LYS A 9 0.42 20.55 -0.88
N HIS A 10 1.21 20.24 0.13
CA HIS A 10 0.91 19.25 1.16
C HIS A 10 1.08 19.87 2.55
N ALA A 11 0.19 19.49 3.47
CA ALA A 11 0.34 19.86 4.87
C ALA A 11 1.61 19.21 5.45
N LEU A 12 2.30 19.90 6.37
CA LEU A 12 3.41 19.31 7.14
C LEU A 12 2.95 18.04 7.85
N LEU A 13 1.78 18.09 8.46
CA LEU A 13 1.13 16.96 9.12
C LEU A 13 0.07 16.36 8.16
N SER A 14 0.52 15.85 7.02
CA SER A 14 -0.39 15.27 6.03
C SER A 14 -1.06 14.00 6.57
N ALA A 15 -2.30 13.76 6.14
CA ALA A 15 -3.05 12.58 6.55
C ALA A 15 -2.37 11.28 6.08
N SER A 16 -1.81 11.26 4.88
CA SER A 16 -1.08 10.10 4.36
C SER A 16 0.16 9.71 5.16
N SER A 17 0.77 10.67 5.89
CA SER A 17 1.91 10.42 6.77
C SER A 17 1.53 10.28 8.25
N ALA A 18 0.23 10.28 8.57
CA ALA A 18 -0.28 10.33 9.95
C ALA A 18 0.25 9.17 10.81
N LYS A 19 0.26 7.94 10.27
CA LYS A 19 0.80 6.78 10.99
C LYS A 19 2.23 7.02 11.47
N LYS A 20 3.03 7.79 10.74
CA LYS A 20 4.40 8.11 11.10
C LYS A 20 4.48 9.21 12.16
N TRP A 21 3.93 10.40 11.89
CA TRP A 21 4.09 11.53 12.80
C TRP A 21 3.31 11.39 14.11
N LEU A 22 2.28 10.56 14.17
CA LEU A 22 1.59 10.23 15.43
C LEU A 22 2.48 9.43 16.38
N HIS A 23 3.40 8.61 15.87
CA HIS A 23 4.27 7.75 16.69
C HIS A 23 5.69 8.30 16.81
N CYS A 24 6.22 8.88 15.74
CA CYS A 24 7.56 9.48 15.67
C CYS A 24 7.41 10.97 15.37
N THR A 25 7.08 11.76 16.40
CA THR A 25 6.73 13.17 16.23
C THR A 25 7.82 14.01 15.56
N PRO A 26 9.15 13.83 15.80
CA PRO A 26 10.17 14.59 15.10
C PRO A 26 10.22 14.36 13.60
N SER A 27 9.69 13.21 13.12
CA SER A 27 9.78 12.81 11.71
C SER A 27 9.21 13.85 10.73
N ALA A 28 8.12 14.55 11.12
CA ALA A 28 7.48 15.55 10.27
C ALA A 28 8.44 16.69 9.89
N ARG A 29 9.13 17.27 10.87
CA ARG A 29 10.10 18.37 10.65
C ARG A 29 11.39 17.90 10.03
N LEU A 30 11.85 16.72 10.41
CA LEU A 30 13.08 16.15 9.84
C LEU A 30 12.92 15.85 8.33
N GLU A 31 11.76 15.38 7.91
CA GLU A 31 11.49 15.15 6.49
C GLU A 31 11.20 16.43 5.71
N ASP A 32 10.60 17.44 6.33
CA ASP A 32 10.34 18.75 5.72
C ASP A 32 11.64 19.46 5.29
N ALA A 33 12.77 19.12 5.94
CA ALA A 33 14.09 19.62 5.59
C ALA A 33 14.73 18.90 4.36
N LEU A 34 14.15 17.80 3.89
CA LEU A 34 14.65 17.05 2.73
C LEU A 34 14.07 17.59 1.42
N PRO A 35 14.83 17.51 0.32
CA PRO A 35 14.30 17.83 -1.01
C PRO A 35 13.04 17.03 -1.31
N ASP A 36 12.08 17.62 -2.03
CA ASP A 36 10.87 16.91 -2.43
C ASP A 36 11.18 15.99 -3.62
N GLU A 37 11.08 14.69 -3.39
CA GLU A 37 11.32 13.66 -4.40
C GLU A 37 10.05 12.84 -4.62
N GLN A 38 9.52 12.89 -5.83
CA GLN A 38 8.42 12.01 -6.22
C GLN A 38 8.95 10.65 -6.66
N SER A 39 8.46 9.57 -6.03
CA SER A 39 8.74 8.24 -6.51
C SER A 39 7.93 7.93 -7.79
N PRO A 40 8.44 7.12 -8.73
CA PRO A 40 7.69 6.67 -9.90
C PRO A 40 6.35 6.02 -9.54
N TYR A 41 6.29 5.29 -8.43
CA TYR A 41 5.06 4.66 -7.91
C TYR A 41 4.02 5.68 -7.45
N ALA A 42 4.45 6.82 -6.91
CA ALA A 42 3.54 7.90 -6.53
C ALA A 42 2.94 8.58 -7.77
N ALA A 43 3.71 8.73 -8.84
CA ALA A 43 3.23 9.28 -10.10
C ALA A 43 2.20 8.36 -10.78
N GLU A 44 2.46 7.03 -10.83
CA GLU A 44 1.49 6.04 -11.33
C GLU A 44 0.18 6.08 -10.52
N GLY A 45 0.29 6.15 -9.19
CA GLY A 45 -0.86 6.31 -8.31
C GLY A 45 -1.67 7.57 -8.59
N SER A 46 -1.01 8.71 -8.80
CA SER A 46 -1.67 9.99 -9.11
C SER A 46 -2.46 9.94 -10.42
N LEU A 47 -1.94 9.25 -11.43
CA LEU A 47 -2.67 9.04 -12.69
C LEU A 47 -3.93 8.21 -12.45
N ALA A 48 -3.84 7.13 -11.69
CA ALA A 48 -5.00 6.29 -11.36
C ALA A 48 -6.07 7.06 -10.57
N HIS A 49 -5.67 7.90 -9.58
CA HIS A 49 -6.59 8.79 -8.87
C HIS A 49 -7.29 9.77 -9.82
N SER A 50 -6.57 10.37 -10.79
CA SER A 50 -7.17 11.27 -11.79
C SER A 50 -8.21 10.56 -12.67
N MET A 51 -8.02 9.27 -12.97
CA MET A 51 -9.02 8.46 -13.68
C MET A 51 -10.24 8.17 -12.79
N CYS A 52 -10.04 7.82 -11.52
CA CYS A 52 -11.12 7.64 -10.54
C CYS A 52 -11.94 8.93 -10.39
N GLU A 53 -11.28 10.07 -10.21
CA GLU A 53 -11.91 11.39 -10.13
C GLU A 53 -12.81 11.65 -11.33
N LEU A 54 -12.28 11.47 -12.55
CA LEU A 54 -13.04 11.72 -13.79
C LEU A 54 -14.28 10.80 -13.89
N LYS A 55 -14.15 9.52 -13.56
CA LYS A 55 -15.24 8.54 -13.60
C LYS A 55 -16.33 8.88 -12.58
N LEU A 56 -15.95 9.16 -11.35
CA LEU A 56 -16.89 9.58 -10.30
C LEU A 56 -17.51 10.95 -10.58
N ALA A 57 -16.73 11.91 -11.12
CA ALA A 57 -17.26 13.20 -11.48
C ALA A 57 -18.34 13.09 -12.55
N LYS A 58 -18.13 12.29 -13.59
CA LYS A 58 -19.15 12.03 -14.64
C LYS A 58 -20.45 11.49 -14.04
N GLN A 59 -20.34 10.64 -13.03
CA GLN A 59 -21.48 9.95 -12.47
C GLN A 59 -22.23 10.77 -11.42
N PHE A 60 -21.52 11.49 -10.55
CA PHE A 60 -22.11 12.10 -9.36
C PHE A 60 -22.08 13.62 -9.34
N THR A 61 -20.97 14.25 -9.72
CA THR A 61 -20.74 15.68 -9.44
C THR A 61 -20.85 16.56 -10.68
N ASP A 62 -20.52 16.06 -11.87
CA ASP A 62 -20.64 16.79 -13.16
C ASP A 62 -21.62 16.07 -14.10
N LYS A 63 -22.90 16.05 -13.72
CA LYS A 63 -23.98 15.42 -14.49
C LYS A 63 -24.17 16.03 -15.90
N ASN A 64 -23.67 17.24 -16.13
CA ASN A 64 -23.72 17.93 -17.42
C ASN A 64 -22.52 17.56 -18.32
N MET A 65 -21.56 16.82 -17.85
CA MET A 65 -20.43 16.38 -18.67
C MET A 65 -20.91 15.49 -19.82
N SER A 66 -20.75 15.96 -21.07
CA SER A 66 -21.11 15.14 -22.22
C SER A 66 -20.22 13.92 -22.37
N ASP A 67 -20.73 12.86 -23.01
CA ASP A 67 -19.93 11.65 -23.27
C ASP A 67 -18.70 11.94 -24.14
N ARG A 68 -18.82 12.90 -25.07
CA ARG A 68 -17.70 13.37 -25.88
C ARG A 68 -16.61 13.99 -24.99
N THR A 69 -17.00 14.85 -24.05
CA THR A 69 -16.07 15.49 -23.12
C THR A 69 -15.40 14.46 -22.21
N TYR A 70 -16.20 13.54 -21.67
CA TYR A 70 -15.70 12.44 -20.85
C TYR A 70 -14.66 11.59 -21.59
N LYS A 71 -15.01 11.06 -22.78
CA LYS A 71 -14.11 10.26 -23.61
C LYS A 71 -12.83 11.03 -24.00
N SER A 72 -12.94 12.33 -24.28
CA SER A 72 -11.79 13.17 -24.60
C SER A 72 -10.84 13.34 -23.40
N ARG A 73 -11.38 13.56 -22.17
CA ARG A 73 -10.58 13.67 -20.95
C ARG A 73 -9.94 12.35 -20.59
N LEU A 74 -10.69 11.25 -20.62
CA LEU A 74 -10.18 9.91 -20.37
C LEU A 74 -9.07 9.53 -21.35
N GLY A 75 -9.29 9.78 -22.65
CA GLY A 75 -8.28 9.52 -23.68
C GLY A 75 -7.01 10.36 -23.55
N LYS A 76 -7.03 11.50 -22.84
CA LYS A 76 -5.81 12.23 -22.49
C LYS A 76 -5.05 11.54 -21.36
N LEU A 77 -5.74 11.07 -20.34
CA LEU A 77 -5.12 10.30 -19.23
C LEU A 77 -4.51 8.99 -19.73
N MET A 78 -5.19 8.31 -20.65
CA MET A 78 -4.70 7.06 -21.27
C MET A 78 -3.49 7.24 -22.19
N LYS A 79 -3.09 8.47 -22.52
CA LYS A 79 -1.88 8.78 -23.29
C LYS A 79 -0.65 9.01 -22.39
N ASP A 80 -0.84 9.04 -21.07
CA ASP A 80 0.27 9.19 -20.15
C ASP A 80 1.18 7.96 -20.26
N PRO A 81 2.52 8.12 -20.27
CA PRO A 81 3.47 7.00 -20.33
C PRO A 81 3.33 5.99 -19.17
N LEU A 82 2.74 6.39 -18.06
CA LEU A 82 2.49 5.54 -16.89
C LEU A 82 1.17 4.76 -16.98
N TYR A 83 0.37 5.00 -18.02
CA TYR A 83 -0.89 4.31 -18.20
C TYR A 83 -0.68 2.85 -18.59
N ASP A 84 -1.38 1.96 -17.89
CA ASP A 84 -1.54 0.54 -18.22
C ASP A 84 -3.02 0.25 -18.47
N LYS A 85 -3.33 -0.65 -19.41
CA LYS A 85 -4.72 -1.08 -19.70
C LYS A 85 -5.46 -1.63 -18.48
N GLU A 86 -4.73 -2.27 -17.56
CA GLU A 86 -5.31 -2.77 -16.29
C GLU A 86 -5.80 -1.64 -15.40
N MET A 87 -5.18 -0.44 -15.49
CA MET A 87 -5.56 0.74 -14.72
C MET A 87 -7.02 1.15 -14.96
N ASP A 88 -7.50 1.01 -16.20
CA ASP A 88 -8.89 1.34 -16.54
C ASP A 88 -9.86 0.43 -15.79
N GLY A 89 -9.64 -0.90 -15.81
CA GLY A 89 -10.47 -1.86 -15.08
C GLY A 89 -10.45 -1.67 -13.56
N PHE A 90 -9.29 -1.36 -12.98
CA PHE A 90 -9.18 -1.10 -11.54
C PHE A 90 -9.89 0.19 -11.10
N THR A 91 -9.83 1.23 -11.94
CA THR A 91 -10.53 2.49 -11.67
C THR A 91 -12.04 2.39 -11.93
N ASP A 92 -12.49 1.51 -12.86
CA ASP A 92 -13.90 1.15 -13.01
C ASP A 92 -14.42 0.40 -11.77
N GLY A 93 -13.68 -0.58 -11.27
CA GLY A 93 -14.03 -1.31 -10.06
C GLY A 93 -14.17 -0.40 -8.83
N TYR A 94 -13.33 0.62 -8.70
CA TYR A 94 -13.49 1.64 -7.67
C TYR A 94 -14.79 2.45 -7.86
N ALA A 95 -15.06 2.93 -9.07
CA ALA A 95 -16.27 3.69 -9.35
C ALA A 95 -17.54 2.85 -9.12
N GLU A 96 -17.53 1.56 -9.47
CA GLU A 96 -18.61 0.62 -9.20
C GLU A 96 -18.82 0.41 -7.70
N TYR A 97 -17.74 0.28 -6.92
CA TYR A 97 -17.82 0.16 -5.47
C TYR A 97 -18.51 1.37 -4.82
N ILE A 98 -18.07 2.60 -5.19
CA ILE A 98 -18.70 3.83 -4.72
C ILE A 98 -20.17 3.91 -5.15
N THR A 99 -20.48 3.49 -6.36
CA THR A 99 -21.85 3.42 -6.89
C THR A 99 -22.71 2.47 -6.08
N GLY A 100 -22.16 1.32 -5.71
CA GLY A 100 -22.84 0.34 -4.83
C GLY A 100 -23.20 0.95 -3.48
N ILE A 101 -22.27 1.70 -2.85
CA ILE A 101 -22.58 2.42 -1.61
C ILE A 101 -23.72 3.43 -1.84
N ALA A 102 -23.63 4.23 -2.90
CA ALA A 102 -24.61 5.28 -3.17
C ALA A 102 -26.03 4.72 -3.42
N TYR A 103 -26.15 3.58 -4.06
CA TYR A 103 -27.45 2.93 -4.35
C TYR A 103 -28.04 2.17 -3.16
N ASN A 104 -27.26 1.87 -2.14
CA ASN A 104 -27.76 1.27 -0.91
C ASN A 104 -28.56 2.26 -0.03
N PHE A 105 -28.44 3.56 -0.30
CA PHE A 105 -29.24 4.56 0.40
C PHE A 105 -30.67 4.65 -0.16
N PRO A 106 -31.66 4.97 0.67
CA PRO A 106 -33.07 5.10 0.24
C PRO A 106 -33.31 6.29 -0.70
N SER A 107 -32.37 7.24 -0.75
CA SER A 107 -32.39 8.40 -1.67
C SER A 107 -30.95 8.79 -1.99
N ALA A 108 -30.77 9.61 -3.04
CA ALA A 108 -29.43 10.01 -3.48
C ALA A 108 -28.64 10.71 -2.36
N PRO A 109 -27.43 10.20 -2.01
CA PRO A 109 -26.57 10.83 -1.03
C PRO A 109 -25.94 12.11 -1.60
N TYR A 110 -25.42 12.94 -0.69
CA TYR A 110 -24.42 13.94 -1.07
C TYR A 110 -23.12 13.20 -1.41
N VAL A 111 -22.51 13.50 -2.54
CA VAL A 111 -21.22 12.92 -2.97
C VAL A 111 -20.24 14.05 -3.27
N ALA A 112 -19.06 13.95 -2.68
CA ALA A 112 -17.92 14.82 -3.00
C ALA A 112 -16.73 13.96 -3.42
N VAL A 113 -16.07 14.36 -4.51
CA VAL A 113 -14.91 13.66 -5.11
C VAL A 113 -13.72 14.60 -5.03
N GLU A 114 -12.53 14.07 -4.70
CA GLU A 114 -11.28 14.83 -4.50
C GLU A 114 -11.50 16.06 -3.59
N LYS A 115 -12.18 15.83 -2.49
CA LYS A 115 -12.58 16.90 -1.58
C LYS A 115 -11.48 17.29 -0.63
N LYS A 116 -11.01 18.53 -0.73
CA LYS A 116 -10.12 19.10 0.29
C LYS A 116 -10.86 19.20 1.62
N VAL A 117 -10.30 18.61 2.66
CA VAL A 117 -10.80 18.61 4.03
C VAL A 117 -9.77 19.23 4.96
N ASP A 118 -10.25 20.01 5.91
CA ASP A 118 -9.45 20.75 6.90
C ASP A 118 -9.65 20.13 8.28
N TYR A 119 -8.58 19.56 8.83
CA TYR A 119 -8.52 19.00 10.18
C TYR A 119 -7.58 19.79 11.11
N SER A 120 -7.34 21.07 10.80
CA SER A 120 -6.46 21.96 11.57
C SER A 120 -6.89 22.18 13.02
N LEU A 121 -8.14 21.88 13.36
CA LEU A 121 -8.62 21.88 14.74
C LEU A 121 -7.87 20.87 15.63
N TRP A 122 -7.37 19.78 15.04
CA TRP A 122 -6.64 18.71 15.74
C TRP A 122 -5.16 18.66 15.37
N ALA A 123 -4.79 19.01 14.14
CA ALA A 123 -3.40 19.04 13.70
C ALA A 123 -3.08 20.39 13.08
N PRO A 124 -2.17 21.20 13.66
CA PRO A 124 -1.87 22.54 13.17
C PRO A 124 -1.58 22.56 11.67
N GLU A 125 -2.21 23.47 10.92
CA GLU A 125 -2.13 23.60 9.47
C GLU A 125 -2.47 22.29 8.70
N GLY A 126 -3.23 21.40 9.35
CA GLY A 126 -3.58 20.09 8.81
C GLY A 126 -4.70 20.16 7.79
N PHE A 127 -4.43 19.72 6.58
CA PHE A 127 -5.40 19.54 5.51
C PHE A 127 -4.98 18.37 4.61
N GLY A 128 -5.93 17.87 3.84
CA GLY A 128 -5.67 16.85 2.83
C GLY A 128 -6.81 16.74 1.84
N THR A 129 -6.65 15.90 0.84
CA THR A 129 -7.69 15.62 -0.16
C THR A 129 -8.19 14.21 0.06
N CYS A 130 -9.51 14.06 0.23
CA CYS A 130 -10.19 12.78 0.36
C CYS A 130 -10.75 12.39 -1.01
N ASP A 131 -10.49 11.16 -1.45
CA ASP A 131 -10.85 10.71 -2.79
C ASP A 131 -12.36 10.71 -3.01
N CYS A 132 -13.13 10.18 -2.04
CA CYS A 132 -14.58 10.24 -2.11
C CYS A 132 -15.23 10.30 -0.71
N ILE A 133 -16.24 11.17 -0.58
CA ILE A 133 -17.09 11.29 0.61
C ILE A 133 -18.53 11.13 0.17
N LEU A 134 -19.30 10.26 0.85
CA LEU A 134 -20.74 10.16 0.68
C LEU A 134 -21.42 10.45 2.00
N ILE A 135 -22.51 11.23 1.98
CA ILE A 135 -23.27 11.55 3.19
C ILE A 135 -24.77 11.36 2.92
N HIS A 136 -25.42 10.60 3.78
CA HIS A 136 -26.85 10.46 3.77
C HIS A 136 -27.40 10.35 5.21
N GLY A 137 -28.33 11.25 5.56
CA GLY A 137 -28.92 11.27 6.90
C GLY A 137 -27.87 11.50 7.99
N ASN A 138 -27.67 10.51 8.87
CA ASN A 138 -26.70 10.54 9.95
C ASN A 138 -25.43 9.71 9.70
N GLU A 139 -25.22 9.28 8.45
CA GLU A 139 -24.13 8.39 8.05
C GLU A 139 -23.22 9.08 7.03
N MET A 140 -21.91 8.94 7.23
CA MET A 140 -20.87 9.45 6.33
C MET A 140 -19.91 8.34 5.98
N HIS A 141 -19.65 8.15 4.68
CA HIS A 141 -18.62 7.25 4.16
C HIS A 141 -17.41 8.07 3.71
N VAL A 142 -16.22 7.62 4.06
CA VAL A 142 -14.94 8.18 3.64
C VAL A 142 -14.16 7.08 2.94
N CYS A 143 -13.94 7.24 1.64
CA CYS A 143 -13.36 6.21 0.79
C CYS A 143 -12.01 6.67 0.25
N ASP A 144 -11.02 5.79 0.31
CA ASP A 144 -9.65 6.04 -0.14
C ASP A 144 -9.22 4.91 -1.07
N PHE A 145 -8.78 5.31 -2.26
CA PHE A 145 -8.32 4.42 -3.31
C PHE A 145 -6.82 4.20 -3.20
N LYS A 146 -6.39 2.95 -3.22
CA LYS A 146 -4.97 2.60 -3.17
C LYS A 146 -4.57 1.82 -4.41
N TYR A 147 -3.78 2.43 -5.28
CA TYR A 147 -3.36 1.79 -6.54
C TYR A 147 -2.13 0.89 -6.39
N GLY A 148 -1.34 1.02 -5.32
CA GLY A 148 -0.10 0.28 -5.13
C GLY A 148 -0.29 -1.24 -4.97
N LYS A 149 0.65 -2.05 -5.48
CA LYS A 149 0.76 -3.51 -5.29
C LYS A 149 1.48 -3.91 -3.99
N GLY A 150 1.78 -2.94 -3.13
CA GLY A 150 2.55 -3.14 -1.90
C GLY A 150 1.79 -3.90 -0.81
N LYS A 151 2.09 -3.59 0.45
CA LYS A 151 1.41 -4.20 1.60
C LYS A 151 -0.09 -3.86 1.59
N PRO A 152 -0.97 -4.80 1.98
CA PRO A 152 -2.39 -4.50 2.19
C PRO A 152 -2.55 -3.39 3.22
N VAL A 153 -3.43 -2.43 2.93
CA VAL A 153 -3.82 -1.37 3.84
C VAL A 153 -5.17 -1.71 4.45
N SER A 154 -5.28 -1.59 5.78
CA SER A 154 -6.54 -1.80 6.50
C SER A 154 -7.26 -0.48 6.73
N SER A 155 -8.60 -0.52 6.69
CA SER A 155 -9.45 0.59 7.12
C SER A 155 -9.57 0.69 8.65
N TYR A 156 -9.30 -0.42 9.37
CA TYR A 156 -9.41 -0.50 10.82
C TYR A 156 -8.41 0.45 11.49
N GLU A 157 -8.93 1.39 12.28
CA GLU A 157 -8.14 2.43 12.98
C GLU A 157 -7.11 3.13 12.07
N ASN A 158 -7.45 3.31 10.80
CA ASN A 158 -6.54 3.92 9.83
C ASN A 158 -6.45 5.44 10.06
N PRO A 159 -5.30 5.98 10.51
CA PRO A 159 -5.20 7.37 10.89
C PRO A 159 -5.35 8.34 9.71
N GLN A 160 -5.04 7.93 8.49
CA GLN A 160 -5.28 8.74 7.29
C GLN A 160 -6.77 8.96 7.08
N LEU A 161 -7.54 7.88 7.07
CA LEU A 161 -8.99 7.93 6.90
C LEU A 161 -9.68 8.66 8.06
N MET A 162 -9.21 8.42 9.30
CA MET A 162 -9.76 9.08 10.49
C MET A 162 -9.53 10.61 10.46
N LEU A 163 -8.38 11.08 10.00
CA LEU A 163 -8.12 12.52 9.82
C LEU A 163 -9.01 13.11 8.70
N TYR A 164 -9.19 12.40 7.59
CA TYR A 164 -10.12 12.81 6.56
C TYR A 164 -11.55 12.89 7.11
N ALA A 165 -11.95 11.91 7.90
CA ALA A 165 -13.26 11.89 8.53
C ALA A 165 -13.46 13.05 9.53
N LEU A 166 -12.46 13.38 10.35
CA LEU A 166 -12.49 14.56 11.23
C LEU A 166 -12.70 15.85 10.44
N GLY A 167 -11.91 16.04 9.37
CA GLY A 167 -12.01 17.22 8.50
C GLY A 167 -13.36 17.29 7.77
N ALA A 168 -13.83 16.16 7.25
CA ALA A 168 -15.14 16.07 6.61
C ALA A 168 -16.29 16.32 7.59
N TRP A 169 -16.25 15.69 8.78
CA TRP A 169 -17.23 15.94 9.82
C TRP A 169 -17.28 17.43 10.19
N ASN A 170 -16.13 18.06 10.40
CA ASN A 170 -16.07 19.49 10.72
C ASN A 170 -16.69 20.36 9.62
N ALA A 171 -16.47 20.01 8.34
CA ALA A 171 -17.04 20.75 7.21
C ALA A 171 -18.56 20.59 7.08
N PHE A 172 -19.10 19.42 7.43
CA PHE A 172 -20.50 19.08 7.13
C PHE A 172 -21.41 19.01 8.36
N ARG A 173 -20.90 19.05 9.60
CA ARG A 173 -21.65 18.90 10.85
C ARG A 173 -22.81 19.91 11.04
N MET A 174 -22.71 21.07 10.40
CA MET A 174 -23.78 22.09 10.47
C MET A 174 -24.92 21.81 9.49
N ILE A 175 -24.73 20.91 8.54
CA ILE A 175 -25.70 20.58 7.49
C ILE A 175 -26.30 19.20 7.74
N TYR A 176 -25.48 18.23 8.16
CA TYR A 176 -25.86 16.84 8.36
C TYR A 176 -25.66 16.42 9.82
N PRO A 177 -26.64 15.75 10.45
CA PRO A 177 -26.53 15.26 11.82
C PRO A 177 -25.72 13.95 11.89
N ILE A 178 -24.47 13.96 11.41
CA ILE A 178 -23.62 12.78 11.27
C ILE A 178 -23.34 12.18 12.64
N LYS A 179 -23.61 10.87 12.80
CA LYS A 179 -23.34 10.10 14.03
C LYS A 179 -22.45 8.89 13.78
N ARG A 180 -22.45 8.36 12.55
CA ARG A 180 -21.70 7.16 12.14
C ARG A 180 -20.81 7.52 10.98
N VAL A 181 -19.59 7.00 10.99
CA VAL A 181 -18.62 7.15 9.92
C VAL A 181 -18.13 5.77 9.51
N ILE A 182 -18.20 5.47 8.23
CA ILE A 182 -17.69 4.23 7.66
C ILE A 182 -16.47 4.57 6.80
N LEU A 183 -15.34 4.02 7.16
CA LEU A 183 -14.06 4.23 6.51
C LEU A 183 -13.77 3.07 5.56
N HIS A 184 -13.41 3.37 4.30
CA HIS A 184 -13.18 2.36 3.28
C HIS A 184 -11.78 2.49 2.69
N ILE A 185 -11.09 1.36 2.56
CA ILE A 185 -9.90 1.20 1.73
C ILE A 185 -10.27 0.31 0.56
N ILE A 186 -9.98 0.77 -0.65
CA ILE A 186 -10.18 0.03 -1.88
C ILE A 186 -8.85 -0.07 -2.62
N GLN A 187 -8.25 -1.26 -2.63
CA GLN A 187 -6.93 -1.55 -3.20
C GLN A 187 -7.05 -2.72 -4.20
N PRO A 188 -7.58 -2.47 -5.40
CA PRO A 188 -8.02 -3.53 -6.31
C PRO A 188 -6.87 -4.36 -6.90
N ARG A 189 -5.66 -3.81 -7.04
CA ARG A 189 -4.52 -4.54 -7.63
C ARG A 189 -4.07 -5.76 -6.84
N ILE A 190 -4.48 -5.87 -5.59
CA ILE A 190 -4.16 -7.00 -4.69
C ILE A 190 -5.43 -7.58 -4.06
N ASP A 191 -6.61 -7.28 -4.64
CA ASP A 191 -7.92 -7.76 -4.16
C ASP A 191 -8.14 -7.47 -2.66
N ASN A 192 -7.73 -6.27 -2.22
CA ASN A 192 -7.86 -5.84 -0.84
C ASN A 192 -8.90 -4.73 -0.73
N THR A 193 -10.06 -5.07 -0.18
CA THR A 193 -11.11 -4.10 0.15
C THR A 193 -11.50 -4.31 1.60
N SER A 194 -11.52 -3.22 2.38
CA SER A 194 -11.91 -3.27 3.78
C SER A 194 -12.75 -2.07 4.16
N SER A 195 -13.66 -2.27 5.10
CA SER A 195 -14.43 -1.20 5.71
C SER A 195 -14.41 -1.31 7.23
N TRP A 196 -14.50 -0.18 7.91
CA TRP A 196 -14.58 -0.10 9.36
C TRP A 196 -15.50 1.04 9.78
N GLU A 197 -16.40 0.76 10.71
CA GLU A 197 -17.34 1.72 11.25
C GLU A 197 -16.82 2.28 12.58
N VAL A 198 -16.95 3.58 12.75
CA VAL A 198 -16.61 4.30 13.98
C VAL A 198 -17.70 5.34 14.27
N SER A 199 -18.08 5.51 15.53
CA SER A 199 -18.97 6.58 15.92
C SER A 199 -18.26 7.95 15.85
N VAL A 200 -19.02 9.01 15.60
CA VAL A 200 -18.47 10.37 15.64
C VAL A 200 -17.90 10.69 17.03
N GLU A 201 -18.50 10.18 18.10
CA GLU A 201 -18.02 10.39 19.46
C GLU A 201 -16.61 9.78 19.67
N GLU A 202 -16.41 8.53 19.23
CA GLU A 202 -15.10 7.88 19.29
C GLU A 202 -14.07 8.58 18.40
N LEU A 203 -14.47 9.00 17.20
CA LEU A 203 -13.62 9.72 16.27
C LEU A 203 -13.14 11.06 16.86
N LEU A 204 -14.05 11.83 17.48
CA LEU A 204 -13.72 13.10 18.13
C LEU A 204 -12.83 12.89 19.35
N ARG A 205 -13.13 11.89 20.19
CA ARG A 205 -12.27 11.52 21.32
C ARG A 205 -10.86 11.20 20.88
N TRP A 206 -10.69 10.37 19.84
CA TRP A 206 -9.38 10.09 19.25
C TRP A 206 -8.69 11.37 18.77
N GLY A 207 -9.44 12.28 18.13
CA GLY A 207 -8.93 13.57 17.68
C GLY A 207 -8.37 14.41 18.82
N GLU A 208 -9.12 14.52 19.94
CA GLU A 208 -8.72 15.34 21.09
C GLU A 208 -7.63 14.67 21.95
N GLU A 209 -7.75 13.37 22.23
CA GLU A 209 -6.88 12.67 23.18
C GLU A 209 -5.58 12.15 22.54
N THR A 210 -5.61 11.79 21.24
CA THR A 210 -4.48 11.21 20.55
C THR A 210 -3.87 12.18 19.53
N VAL A 211 -4.67 12.66 18.57
CA VAL A 211 -4.13 13.47 17.47
C VAL A 211 -3.57 14.79 17.96
N LYS A 212 -4.36 15.54 18.69
CA LYS A 212 -4.03 16.93 19.07
C LYS A 212 -2.72 17.05 19.85
N PRO A 213 -2.47 16.26 20.91
CA PRO A 213 -1.19 16.33 21.63
C PRO A 213 0.00 15.87 20.80
N GLN A 214 -0.15 14.82 19.97
CA GLN A 214 0.94 14.34 19.13
C GLN A 214 1.22 15.29 17.95
N ALA A 215 0.17 15.81 17.33
CA ALA A 215 0.27 16.77 16.25
C ALA A 215 0.97 18.07 16.70
N LEU A 216 0.71 18.54 17.90
CA LEU A 216 1.40 19.73 18.44
C LEU A 216 2.90 19.48 18.56
N LYS A 217 3.31 18.36 19.17
CA LYS A 217 4.72 17.95 19.25
C LYS A 217 5.34 17.81 17.85
N ALA A 218 4.65 17.13 16.94
CA ALA A 218 5.14 16.91 15.59
C ALA A 218 5.28 18.23 14.80
N PHE A 219 4.36 19.15 14.98
CA PHE A 219 4.43 20.49 14.38
C PHE A 219 5.59 21.32 14.90
N GLN A 220 5.91 21.20 16.18
CA GLN A 220 7.06 21.85 16.82
C GLN A 220 8.38 21.13 16.55
N GLY A 221 8.35 19.87 16.11
CA GLY A 221 9.52 19.01 15.94
C GLY A 221 10.04 18.44 17.26
N GLU A 222 9.17 18.40 18.27
CA GLU A 222 9.49 17.92 19.61
C GLU A 222 9.21 16.43 19.78
N GLY A 223 9.75 15.85 20.85
CA GLY A 223 9.62 14.43 21.17
C GLY A 223 10.83 13.61 20.76
N GLU A 224 10.71 12.30 20.86
CA GLU A 224 11.77 11.35 20.53
C GLU A 224 11.47 10.61 19.23
N CYS A 225 12.53 10.28 18.49
CA CYS A 225 12.38 9.34 17.38
C CYS A 225 12.07 7.95 17.93
N VAL A 226 11.10 7.28 17.34
CA VAL A 226 10.65 5.96 17.74
C VAL A 226 10.65 5.03 16.54
N GLN A 227 11.32 3.87 16.67
CA GLN A 227 11.31 2.85 15.62
C GLN A 227 10.01 2.05 15.66
N GLY A 228 9.48 1.75 14.48
CA GLY A 228 8.32 0.89 14.31
C GLY A 228 8.02 0.63 12.83
N GLU A 229 6.88 0.02 12.54
CA GLU A 229 6.44 -0.28 11.16
C GLU A 229 6.31 0.97 10.27
N TRP A 230 6.11 2.14 10.88
CA TRP A 230 6.12 3.44 10.19
C TRP A 230 7.50 3.86 9.66
N CYS A 231 8.56 3.14 9.99
CA CYS A 231 9.90 3.34 9.42
C CYS A 231 10.09 2.58 8.11
N ASP A 232 9.20 1.62 7.77
CA ASP A 232 9.36 0.73 6.62
C ASP A 232 8.62 1.23 5.38
N GLY A 233 8.99 0.69 4.22
CA GLY A 233 8.40 1.07 2.94
C GLY A 233 8.68 2.55 2.59
N CYS A 234 7.67 3.24 2.06
CA CYS A 234 7.72 4.66 1.69
C CYS A 234 7.37 5.60 2.86
N PHE A 235 7.11 5.08 4.06
CA PHE A 235 6.59 5.89 5.17
C PHE A 235 7.62 6.86 5.76
N CYS A 236 8.89 6.45 5.88
CA CYS A 236 9.92 7.33 6.44
C CYS A 236 11.12 7.45 5.50
N ARG A 237 11.36 8.66 5.00
CA ARG A 237 12.47 8.98 4.07
C ARG A 237 13.84 8.93 4.76
N LEU A 238 13.88 9.14 6.06
CA LEU A 238 15.10 9.10 6.88
C LEU A 238 15.43 7.70 7.40
N SER A 239 14.63 6.69 7.08
CA SER A 239 14.73 5.39 7.73
C SER A 239 16.05 4.65 7.49
N ALA A 240 16.80 4.97 6.44
CA ALA A 240 18.15 4.45 6.23
C ALA A 240 19.16 5.08 7.21
N THR A 241 19.11 6.39 7.39
CA THR A 241 20.11 7.18 8.11
C THR A 241 19.66 7.60 9.52
N CYS A 242 18.49 7.14 9.97
CA CYS A 242 17.97 7.47 11.29
C CYS A 242 18.85 6.89 12.40
N ARG A 243 19.45 7.76 13.21
CA ARG A 243 20.34 7.36 14.32
C ARG A 243 19.61 6.49 15.35
N LYS A 244 18.39 6.86 15.75
CA LYS A 244 17.60 6.08 16.71
C LYS A 244 17.34 4.67 16.21
N ARG A 245 16.99 4.52 14.91
CA ARG A 245 16.82 3.21 14.28
C ARG A 245 18.11 2.40 14.26
N ALA A 246 19.24 3.05 13.97
CA ALA A 246 20.56 2.40 14.03
C ALA A 246 20.88 1.93 15.44
N GLU A 247 20.69 2.76 16.45
CA GLU A 247 20.92 2.43 17.86
C GLU A 247 20.09 1.24 18.29
N GLU A 248 18.77 1.24 18.03
CA GLU A 248 17.88 0.13 18.41
C GLU A 248 18.22 -1.17 17.67
N ASN A 249 18.57 -1.11 16.39
CA ASN A 249 18.92 -2.30 15.62
C ASN A 249 20.29 -2.86 16.03
N LEU A 250 21.26 -2.00 16.36
CA LEU A 250 22.59 -2.42 16.81
C LEU A 250 22.56 -2.91 18.27
N SER A 251 21.65 -2.43 19.12
CA SER A 251 21.46 -2.96 20.47
C SER A 251 21.08 -4.42 20.47
N LEU A 252 20.45 -4.92 19.40
CA LEU A 252 20.18 -6.35 19.22
C LEU A 252 21.46 -7.20 19.18
N MET A 253 22.57 -6.63 18.73
CA MET A 253 23.88 -7.30 18.74
C MET A 253 24.53 -7.23 20.12
N ALA A 254 24.31 -6.16 20.87
CA ALA A 254 24.78 -6.01 22.26
C ALA A 254 23.97 -6.91 23.24
N ASP A 255 22.68 -7.10 22.96
CA ASP A 255 21.81 -8.04 23.72
C ASP A 255 22.22 -9.51 23.53
N ALA A 256 23.20 -9.80 22.65
CA ALA A 256 23.82 -11.11 22.58
C ALA A 256 24.50 -11.54 23.91
N GLU A 257 24.83 -10.59 24.77
CA GLU A 257 25.32 -10.86 26.13
C GLU A 257 24.18 -11.15 27.12
N ASN A 258 22.94 -10.67 26.84
CA ASN A 258 21.77 -10.85 27.70
C ASN A 258 20.51 -11.05 26.83
N PRO A 259 20.21 -12.27 26.38
CA PRO A 259 19.01 -12.52 25.57
C PRO A 259 17.73 -12.18 26.32
N PRO A 260 16.75 -11.53 25.64
CA PRO A 260 15.51 -11.11 26.28
C PRO A 260 14.75 -12.30 26.88
N GLY A 261 14.39 -12.18 28.14
CA GLY A 261 13.59 -13.18 28.88
C GLY A 261 14.38 -14.24 29.63
N THR A 262 15.70 -14.36 29.46
CA THR A 262 16.50 -15.39 30.11
C THR A 262 17.31 -14.89 31.32
N GLY A 263 17.61 -13.59 31.41
CA GLY A 263 18.44 -13.00 32.47
C GLY A 263 19.88 -13.58 32.54
N ALA A 264 20.30 -14.34 31.53
CA ALA A 264 21.62 -14.96 31.47
C ALA A 264 22.34 -14.64 30.16
N PRO A 265 23.67 -14.50 30.14
CA PRO A 265 24.46 -14.32 28.94
C PRO A 265 24.28 -15.46 27.93
N LEU A 266 24.19 -15.15 26.64
CA LEU A 266 24.00 -16.12 25.55
C LEU A 266 25.06 -17.26 25.60
N MET A 267 26.29 -16.94 25.98
CA MET A 267 27.38 -17.94 26.13
C MET A 267 27.21 -18.93 27.25
N LYS A 268 26.27 -18.71 28.18
CA LYS A 268 25.97 -19.63 29.31
C LYS A 268 24.70 -20.44 29.07
N LEU A 269 24.01 -20.22 27.93
CA LEU A 269 22.84 -20.99 27.56
C LEU A 269 23.22 -22.24 26.76
N PRO A 270 22.28 -23.19 26.57
CA PRO A 270 22.51 -24.32 25.69
C PRO A 270 22.98 -23.84 24.28
N PRO A 271 23.81 -24.64 23.58
CA PRO A 271 24.39 -24.23 22.29
C PRO A 271 23.35 -24.10 21.16
N GLN A 272 22.10 -24.41 21.43
CA GLN A 272 20.98 -24.26 20.50
C GLN A 272 19.90 -23.39 21.10
N LEU A 273 19.33 -22.50 20.24
CA LEU A 273 18.19 -21.64 20.60
C LEU A 273 16.94 -22.50 20.82
N GLY A 274 16.20 -22.21 21.87
CA GLY A 274 14.85 -22.71 22.04
C GLY A 274 13.86 -22.02 21.12
N ASN A 275 12.68 -22.60 20.85
CA ASN A 275 11.66 -22.04 19.98
C ASN A 275 11.15 -20.67 20.46
N GLU A 276 11.09 -20.44 21.76
CA GLU A 276 10.69 -19.16 22.36
C GLU A 276 11.72 -18.06 22.02
N GLU A 277 13.01 -18.36 22.14
CA GLU A 277 14.10 -17.45 21.78
C GLU A 277 14.09 -17.14 20.29
N VAL A 278 13.88 -18.16 19.43
CA VAL A 278 13.73 -17.99 17.98
C VAL A 278 12.57 -17.05 17.66
N GLY A 279 11.42 -17.20 18.32
CA GLY A 279 10.25 -16.33 18.12
C GLY A 279 10.55 -14.86 18.46
N VAL A 280 11.20 -14.62 19.61
CA VAL A 280 11.61 -13.26 20.02
C VAL A 280 12.62 -12.64 19.04
N LEU A 281 13.62 -13.41 18.64
CA LEU A 281 14.65 -12.96 17.69
C LEU A 281 14.06 -12.66 16.31
N LEU A 282 13.15 -13.48 15.80
CA LEU A 282 12.47 -13.26 14.53
C LEU A 282 11.65 -11.96 14.55
N LYS A 283 10.93 -11.70 15.64
CA LYS A 283 10.13 -10.48 15.81
C LYS A 283 11.00 -9.23 15.76
N LYS A 284 12.20 -9.26 16.35
CA LYS A 284 13.18 -8.17 16.33
C LYS A 284 13.91 -8.09 14.98
N ALA A 285 14.33 -9.21 14.41
CA ALA A 285 15.13 -9.29 13.19
C ALA A 285 14.39 -8.78 11.93
N GLN A 286 13.06 -8.78 11.91
CA GLN A 286 12.31 -8.23 10.80
C GLN A 286 12.64 -6.74 10.54
N PHE A 287 12.80 -5.94 11.59
CA PHE A 287 13.17 -4.53 11.48
C PHE A 287 14.62 -4.36 11.03
N LEU A 288 15.51 -5.23 11.50
CA LEU A 288 16.93 -5.22 11.10
C LEU A 288 17.07 -5.51 9.60
N LYS A 289 16.41 -6.54 9.09
CA LYS A 289 16.44 -6.87 7.66
C LYS A 289 15.96 -5.72 6.79
N ALA A 290 14.84 -5.10 7.14
CA ALA A 290 14.29 -3.96 6.41
C ALA A 290 15.22 -2.73 6.47
N TRP A 291 15.93 -2.53 7.59
CA TRP A 291 16.88 -1.44 7.74
C TRP A 291 18.15 -1.67 6.89
N VAL A 292 18.71 -2.87 6.88
CA VAL A 292 19.89 -3.22 6.06
C VAL A 292 19.61 -2.99 4.58
N ASN A 293 18.48 -3.45 4.07
CA ASN A 293 18.07 -3.21 2.67
C ASN A 293 18.02 -1.70 2.33
N LYS A 294 17.61 -0.85 3.27
CA LYS A 294 17.56 0.60 3.07
C LYS A 294 18.94 1.25 3.15
N LEU A 295 19.84 0.74 4.00
CA LEU A 295 21.24 1.18 4.03
C LEU A 295 21.93 0.86 2.69
N GLU A 296 21.71 -0.34 2.15
CA GLU A 296 22.27 -0.75 0.85
C GLU A 296 21.75 0.15 -0.28
N ALA A 297 20.44 0.40 -0.33
CA ALA A 297 19.86 1.30 -1.34
C ALA A 297 20.37 2.74 -1.21
N TYR A 298 20.50 3.24 0.02
CA TYR A 298 21.07 4.56 0.28
C TYR A 298 22.54 4.64 -0.19
N ALA A 299 23.37 3.67 0.21
CA ALA A 299 24.79 3.63 -0.20
C ALA A 299 24.94 3.57 -1.73
N GLN A 300 24.09 2.77 -2.41
CA GLN A 300 24.06 2.72 -3.87
C GLN A 300 23.72 4.08 -4.47
N GLY A 301 22.71 4.77 -3.94
CA GLY A 301 22.31 6.10 -4.38
C GLY A 301 23.42 7.14 -4.20
N GLU A 302 24.12 7.12 -3.05
CA GLU A 302 25.25 8.03 -2.77
C GLU A 302 26.38 7.84 -3.78
N ILE A 303 26.78 6.58 -4.03
CA ILE A 303 27.88 6.25 -4.97
C ILE A 303 27.49 6.63 -6.41
N LEU A 304 26.24 6.38 -6.84
CA LEU A 304 25.74 6.81 -8.15
C LEU A 304 25.73 8.34 -8.30
N ALA A 305 25.50 9.06 -7.21
CA ALA A 305 25.58 10.53 -7.17
C ALA A 305 27.02 11.07 -7.04
N GLY A 306 28.05 10.21 -7.10
CA GLY A 306 29.46 10.59 -7.00
C GLY A 306 29.95 10.88 -5.57
N ARG A 307 29.21 10.47 -4.56
CA ARG A 307 29.62 10.59 -3.15
C ARG A 307 30.13 9.26 -2.62
N ASP A 308 31.33 9.27 -2.03
CA ASP A 308 31.95 8.05 -1.54
C ASP A 308 31.25 7.51 -0.28
N VAL A 309 31.08 6.20 -0.25
CA VAL A 309 30.71 5.44 0.94
C VAL A 309 31.90 4.53 1.28
N PRO A 310 32.72 4.89 2.28
CA PRO A 310 33.95 4.17 2.58
C PRO A 310 33.73 2.67 2.80
N GLY A 311 34.55 1.85 2.16
CA GLY A 311 34.44 0.39 2.20
C GLY A 311 33.46 -0.24 1.19
N TRP A 312 32.72 0.56 0.40
CA TRP A 312 31.76 0.09 -0.58
C TRP A 312 32.03 0.65 -1.98
N LYS A 313 31.73 -0.13 -3.01
CA LYS A 313 31.82 0.28 -4.41
C LYS A 313 30.72 -0.37 -5.23
N LEU A 314 30.34 0.27 -6.32
CA LEU A 314 29.46 -0.35 -7.33
C LEU A 314 30.30 -1.08 -8.37
N VAL A 315 29.81 -2.21 -8.82
CA VAL A 315 30.34 -2.99 -9.93
C VAL A 315 29.20 -3.36 -10.87
N GLU A 316 29.51 -3.65 -12.12
CA GLU A 316 28.51 -4.18 -13.04
C GLU A 316 27.98 -5.52 -12.53
N GLY A 317 26.65 -5.63 -12.47
CA GLY A 317 25.97 -6.87 -12.14
C GLY A 317 26.22 -7.95 -13.21
N ARG A 318 25.90 -9.21 -12.89
CA ARG A 318 25.93 -10.29 -13.88
C ARG A 318 24.92 -9.97 -14.99
N SER A 319 25.42 -9.75 -16.21
CA SER A 319 24.58 -9.60 -17.39
C SER A 319 24.28 -10.98 -17.98
N THR A 320 23.07 -11.18 -18.44
CA THR A 320 22.67 -12.32 -19.28
C THR A 320 22.63 -11.87 -20.73
N ARG A 321 23.10 -12.74 -21.64
CA ARG A 321 22.97 -12.46 -23.07
C ARG A 321 21.49 -12.49 -23.44
N THR A 322 21.04 -11.48 -24.12
CA THR A 322 19.68 -11.37 -24.65
C THR A 322 19.72 -11.08 -26.13
N ILE A 323 18.72 -11.52 -26.87
CA ILE A 323 18.53 -11.13 -28.27
C ILE A 323 17.92 -9.72 -28.25
N GLN A 324 18.60 -8.76 -28.88
CA GLN A 324 18.20 -7.35 -28.87
C GLN A 324 16.94 -7.10 -29.72
N ASP A 325 16.86 -7.77 -30.86
CA ASP A 325 15.72 -7.74 -31.75
C ASP A 325 15.33 -9.19 -32.08
N MET A 326 14.27 -9.65 -31.42
CA MET A 326 13.80 -11.02 -31.50
C MET A 326 13.26 -11.33 -32.92
N ASP A 327 12.50 -10.39 -33.47
CA ASP A 327 11.84 -10.58 -34.78
C ASP A 327 12.86 -10.66 -35.89
N ALA A 328 13.81 -9.73 -35.96
CA ALA A 328 14.91 -9.77 -36.94
C ALA A 328 15.78 -11.03 -36.77
N ALA A 329 16.05 -11.47 -35.55
CA ALA A 329 16.84 -12.69 -35.32
C ALA A 329 16.09 -13.94 -35.79
N TYR A 330 14.76 -13.99 -35.55
CA TYR A 330 13.95 -15.14 -35.99
C TYR A 330 13.76 -15.19 -37.49
N GLU A 331 13.55 -14.03 -38.14
CA GLU A 331 13.56 -13.95 -39.60
C GLU A 331 14.89 -14.47 -40.24
N ALA A 332 16.01 -14.06 -39.66
CA ALA A 332 17.33 -14.52 -40.12
C ALA A 332 17.50 -16.04 -39.93
N LEU A 333 17.01 -16.61 -38.82
CA LEU A 333 17.04 -18.05 -38.57
C LEU A 333 16.12 -18.83 -39.53
N GLN A 334 14.95 -18.30 -39.86
CA GLN A 334 14.05 -18.89 -40.85
C GLN A 334 14.68 -18.90 -42.26
N GLN A 335 15.34 -17.81 -42.64
CA GLN A 335 16.12 -17.75 -43.90
C GLN A 335 17.29 -18.73 -43.92
N ALA A 336 17.86 -19.03 -42.74
CA ALA A 336 18.91 -20.05 -42.57
C ALA A 336 18.37 -21.49 -42.55
N GLY A 337 17.04 -21.68 -42.72
CA GLY A 337 16.42 -23.01 -42.86
C GLY A 337 15.82 -23.60 -41.60
N TYR A 338 15.73 -22.84 -40.50
CA TYR A 338 15.03 -23.29 -39.31
C TYR A 338 13.51 -23.04 -39.45
N PRO A 339 12.66 -24.08 -39.32
CA PRO A 339 11.23 -23.89 -39.41
C PRO A 339 10.69 -23.08 -38.21
N GLU A 340 9.66 -22.28 -38.42
CA GLU A 340 9.02 -21.45 -37.39
C GLU A 340 8.66 -22.25 -36.13
N ALA A 341 8.13 -23.47 -36.30
CA ALA A 341 7.78 -24.36 -35.21
C ALA A 341 8.96 -24.75 -34.29
N ALA A 342 10.19 -24.64 -34.75
CA ALA A 342 11.40 -24.89 -33.94
C ALA A 342 11.84 -23.66 -33.15
N LEU A 343 11.41 -22.45 -33.57
CA LEU A 343 11.77 -21.19 -32.94
C LEU A 343 10.78 -20.74 -31.88
N TYR A 344 9.56 -21.26 -31.90
CA TYR A 344 8.49 -20.92 -30.98
C TYR A 344 8.04 -22.13 -30.14
N ARG A 345 7.75 -21.87 -28.87
CA ARG A 345 7.16 -22.85 -27.98
C ARG A 345 5.74 -22.42 -27.67
N MET A 346 4.74 -23.17 -28.14
CA MET A 346 3.37 -22.95 -27.74
C MET A 346 3.21 -23.30 -26.25
N GLN A 347 2.74 -22.35 -25.46
CA GLN A 347 2.38 -22.56 -24.07
C GLN A 347 0.91 -22.19 -23.89
N PRO A 348 0.14 -22.94 -23.07
CA PRO A 348 -1.22 -22.52 -22.71
C PRO A 348 -1.19 -21.13 -22.09
N LEU A 349 -2.19 -20.33 -22.43
CA LEU A 349 -2.36 -19.01 -21.82
C LEU A 349 -2.57 -19.17 -20.31
N PRO A 350 -1.95 -18.32 -19.48
CA PRO A 350 -2.25 -18.27 -18.05
C PRO A 350 -3.73 -17.97 -17.81
N LEU A 351 -4.27 -18.44 -16.66
CA LEU A 351 -5.68 -18.28 -16.31
C LEU A 351 -6.18 -16.82 -16.48
N GLY A 352 -5.43 -15.84 -15.97
CA GLY A 352 -5.80 -14.44 -16.06
C GLY A 352 -5.86 -13.87 -17.49
N GLU A 353 -5.11 -14.44 -18.45
CA GLU A 353 -5.21 -14.09 -19.87
C GLU A 353 -6.40 -14.79 -20.53
N LEU A 354 -6.67 -16.06 -20.17
CA LEU A 354 -7.85 -16.78 -20.62
C LEU A 354 -9.12 -16.07 -20.16
N GLU A 355 -9.19 -15.64 -18.92
CA GLU A 355 -10.34 -14.90 -18.38
C GLU A 355 -10.59 -13.57 -19.10
N LYS A 356 -9.54 -12.89 -19.57
CA LYS A 356 -9.67 -11.67 -20.38
C LYS A 356 -10.14 -11.96 -21.82
N LEU A 357 -9.74 -13.09 -22.38
CA LEU A 357 -10.08 -13.48 -23.74
C LEU A 357 -11.53 -14.01 -23.86
N LEU A 358 -12.05 -14.63 -22.80
CA LEU A 358 -13.34 -15.30 -22.82
C LEU A 358 -14.50 -14.35 -22.51
N ASN A 359 -15.61 -14.49 -23.23
CA ASN A 359 -16.86 -13.81 -22.90
C ASN A 359 -17.49 -14.42 -21.61
N PRO A 360 -18.50 -13.75 -20.98
CA PRO A 360 -19.08 -14.21 -19.73
C PRO A 360 -19.67 -15.63 -19.76
N GLU A 361 -20.21 -16.07 -20.91
CA GLU A 361 -20.79 -17.42 -21.05
C GLU A 361 -19.69 -18.48 -21.05
N HIS A 362 -18.58 -18.23 -21.77
CA HIS A 362 -17.48 -19.18 -21.84
C HIS A 362 -16.64 -19.18 -20.55
N ARG A 363 -16.62 -18.09 -19.76
CA ARG A 363 -16.02 -18.10 -18.42
C ARG A 363 -16.68 -19.09 -17.48
N LYS A 364 -18.01 -19.24 -17.54
CA LYS A 364 -18.73 -20.23 -16.73
C LYS A 364 -18.31 -21.69 -17.01
N VAL A 365 -17.92 -21.97 -18.25
CA VAL A 365 -17.36 -23.28 -18.59
C VAL A 365 -16.02 -23.48 -17.92
N LEU A 366 -15.19 -22.42 -17.91
CA LEU A 366 -13.86 -22.47 -17.28
C LEU A 366 -13.94 -22.60 -15.75
N GLU A 367 -14.94 -22.00 -15.12
CA GLU A 367 -15.14 -22.04 -13.65
C GLU A 367 -15.19 -23.47 -13.10
N GLY A 368 -15.74 -24.41 -13.86
CA GLY A 368 -15.79 -25.83 -13.47
C GLY A 368 -14.41 -26.52 -13.41
N TYR A 369 -13.39 -25.92 -13.98
CA TYR A 369 -12.01 -26.44 -14.02
C TYR A 369 -11.04 -25.61 -13.18
N ILE A 370 -11.47 -24.46 -12.62
CA ILE A 370 -10.62 -23.63 -11.78
C ILE A 370 -10.59 -24.21 -10.37
N VAL A 371 -9.41 -24.57 -9.91
CA VAL A 371 -9.17 -24.95 -8.52
C VAL A 371 -8.17 -23.98 -7.90
N LYS A 372 -8.44 -23.56 -6.68
CA LYS A 372 -7.51 -22.76 -5.86
C LYS A 372 -6.83 -23.68 -4.85
N PRO A 373 -5.66 -24.25 -5.20
CA PRO A 373 -4.96 -25.11 -4.24
C PRO A 373 -4.52 -24.30 -3.02
N PRO A 374 -4.39 -24.96 -1.86
CA PRO A 374 -3.84 -24.29 -0.67
C PRO A 374 -2.45 -23.74 -0.98
N GLY A 375 -2.20 -22.50 -0.52
CA GLY A 375 -0.90 -21.85 -0.63
C GLY A 375 0.18 -22.59 0.16
N LYS A 376 1.45 -22.38 -0.20
CA LYS A 376 2.57 -22.92 0.59
C LYS A 376 2.53 -22.32 2.01
N PRO A 377 2.87 -23.13 3.06
CA PRO A 377 3.00 -22.62 4.40
C PRO A 377 3.93 -21.39 4.44
N THR A 378 3.49 -20.32 5.06
CA THR A 378 4.22 -19.07 5.15
C THR A 378 4.29 -18.66 6.60
N LEU A 379 5.51 -18.38 7.10
CA LEU A 379 5.71 -17.90 8.46
C LEU A 379 5.28 -16.42 8.55
N VAL A 380 4.40 -16.14 9.49
CA VAL A 380 3.87 -14.80 9.77
C VAL A 380 3.85 -14.57 11.30
N PRO A 381 3.79 -13.31 11.76
CA PRO A 381 3.55 -13.00 13.17
C PRO A 381 2.23 -13.59 13.66
N GLU A 382 2.12 -13.83 14.97
CA GLU A 382 0.96 -14.45 15.60
C GLU A 382 -0.33 -13.63 15.48
N ASP A 383 -0.20 -12.31 15.35
CA ASP A 383 -1.30 -11.37 15.16
C ASP A 383 -1.82 -11.28 13.70
N ASP A 384 -1.24 -12.06 12.77
CA ASP A 384 -1.79 -12.18 11.41
C ASP A 384 -3.19 -12.78 11.46
N LYS A 385 -4.13 -12.17 10.75
CA LYS A 385 -5.56 -12.54 10.77
C LYS A 385 -5.87 -13.91 10.15
N ARG A 386 -4.95 -14.49 9.41
CA ARG A 386 -5.12 -15.81 8.78
C ARG A 386 -5.06 -16.91 9.83
N PRO A 387 -5.91 -17.95 9.73
CA PRO A 387 -5.89 -19.05 10.67
C PRO A 387 -4.55 -19.80 10.61
N ALA A 388 -4.02 -20.20 11.77
CA ALA A 388 -2.83 -21.00 11.86
C ALA A 388 -3.03 -22.39 11.21
N ILE A 389 -2.03 -22.86 10.49
CA ILE A 389 -2.01 -24.21 9.92
C ILE A 389 -1.58 -25.17 11.01
N SER A 390 -2.39 -26.17 11.33
CA SER A 390 -2.01 -27.22 12.28
C SER A 390 -1.03 -28.22 11.64
N SER A 391 -0.20 -28.86 12.45
CA SER A 391 0.67 -29.95 11.98
C SER A 391 -0.13 -31.10 11.37
N ALA A 392 -1.35 -31.35 11.83
CA ALA A 392 -2.27 -32.33 11.26
C ALA A 392 -2.71 -31.93 9.84
N SER A 393 -3.05 -30.65 9.60
CA SER A 393 -3.45 -30.17 8.25
C SER A 393 -2.27 -30.14 7.27
N ILE A 394 -1.04 -29.96 7.74
CA ILE A 394 0.18 -30.07 6.92
C ILE A 394 0.37 -31.55 6.50
N ALA A 395 0.21 -32.47 7.43
CA ALA A 395 0.31 -33.91 7.16
C ALA A 395 -0.77 -34.37 6.17
N GLU A 396 -2.03 -33.96 6.35
CA GLU A 396 -3.11 -34.24 5.40
C GLU A 396 -2.84 -33.68 4.00
N SER A 397 -2.34 -32.45 3.90
CA SER A 397 -2.00 -31.85 2.59
C SER A 397 -0.77 -32.50 1.93
N ALA A 398 0.16 -33.03 2.71
CA ALA A 398 1.35 -33.71 2.23
C ALA A 398 1.11 -35.20 1.85
N PHE A 399 0.26 -35.88 2.62
CA PHE A 399 0.03 -37.32 2.50
C PHE A 399 -1.39 -37.68 2.00
N GLY A 400 -2.34 -36.75 2.00
CA GLY A 400 -3.72 -36.95 1.54
C GLY A 400 -3.91 -36.84 0.03
N ARG A 401 -2.86 -36.79 -0.78
CA ARG A 401 -2.93 -37.02 -2.22
C ARG A 401 -3.01 -38.51 -2.47
N ASP A 402 -4.20 -39.02 -2.27
CA ASP A 402 -4.53 -40.41 -2.53
C ASP A 402 -4.26 -40.77 -3.99
N ASN A 403 -3.47 -41.81 -4.14
CA ASN A 403 -3.24 -42.56 -5.35
C ASN A 403 -4.57 -43.19 -5.83
N THR A 404 -5.39 -42.46 -6.55
CA THR A 404 -6.31 -43.12 -7.45
C THR A 404 -5.60 -43.42 -8.76
N TYR A 405 -4.66 -44.36 -8.71
CA TYR A 405 -4.37 -45.17 -9.89
C TYR A 405 -5.68 -45.97 -10.15
N LYS A 406 -6.45 -45.54 -11.11
CA LYS A 406 -7.43 -46.43 -11.77
C LYS A 406 -6.61 -47.48 -12.50
N GLU A 407 -6.58 -48.69 -11.95
CA GLU A 407 -6.25 -49.87 -12.71
C GLU A 407 -7.28 -49.97 -13.83
N GLY A 408 -6.78 -49.88 -15.06
CA GLY A 408 -7.60 -50.06 -16.23
C GLY A 408 -7.90 -51.54 -16.47
N GLU A 409 -9.14 -51.87 -16.72
CA GLU A 409 -9.52 -52.95 -17.59
C GLU A 409 -9.52 -52.48 -19.05
#